data_acf41d46eb95180fe451e4ead33629e1
#
_entry.id   acf41d46eb95180fe451e4ead33629e1
#
_cell.length_a   1.000
_cell.length_b   1.000
_cell.length_c   1.000
_cell.angle_alpha   90.00
_cell.angle_beta   90.00
_cell.angle_gamma   90.00
#
_symmetry.space_group_name_H-M   'P 1'
#
loop_
_entity.id
_entity.type
_entity.pdbx_description
1 polymer ?
#
loop_
_entity_poly.entity_id
_entity_poly.type
_entity_poly.pdbx_seq_one_letter_code
_entity_poly.pdbx_strand_id
1 'polypeptide(L)'
;MKTKSLLVVFIFCFNNLIAQISDSIKSYIDSAIYLMQTKSLYGKNLDWLQIRDSAYMKAAGAKDYKQAFPAIAYAFQQLKDYHGMVAGEDTFYRYPPPVNFNEVLSPGIKKEFLKGPRIVTAFLPGSVAYLRVPGMNVTRQKDMDDRANKLRDSLCMLLNRNPKSIIIDLRMNTGGNSAPMVSGIGPLFHISLLGYGVDRNGNFLGAVKLKEGVLLDENGKKMVVVKNSCSITKTISIAVLIGPSTVSSGEILAAYLKQQGNVKVFGQPTPGFCNATEGISFMNGKGYLLLSVNRIADARKHVYQQMLVRPDITIKSEDNYDNLVEDPTVNAAIKWLNQKAKK
;
A
#
# COMPACT_ATOMS: atom_id res chain seq x y z
N MET A 1 31.67 83.11 12.26
CA MET A 1 31.12 82.32 11.12
C MET A 1 30.95 80.88 11.61
N LYS A 2 29.69 80.40 11.80
CA LYS A 2 29.40 79.03 12.23
C LYS A 2 28.90 78.29 11.00
N THR A 3 29.72 77.36 10.49
CA THR A 3 29.36 76.46 9.39
C THR A 3 28.44 75.37 9.91
N LYS A 4 27.20 75.30 9.37
CA LYS A 4 26.22 74.23 9.62
C LYS A 4 26.47 73.13 8.59
N SER A 5 26.97 71.99 9.05
CA SER A 5 27.04 70.74 8.27
C SER A 5 25.61 70.12 8.15
N LEU A 6 25.15 69.99 6.90
CA LEU A 6 23.90 69.36 6.56
C LEU A 6 24.15 67.84 6.39
N LEU A 7 23.66 67.02 7.35
CA LEU A 7 23.76 65.56 7.28
C LEU A 7 22.62 65.06 6.38
N VAL A 8 22.92 64.59 5.17
CA VAL A 8 21.97 63.96 4.27
C VAL A 8 21.89 62.49 4.61
N VAL A 9 20.79 62.05 5.23
CA VAL A 9 20.53 60.65 5.53
C VAL A 9 19.89 60.00 4.29
N PHE A 10 20.67 59.15 3.58
CA PHE A 10 20.13 58.31 2.52
C PHE A 10 19.34 57.15 3.15
N ILE A 11 18.02 57.23 3.12
CA ILE A 11 17.13 56.10 3.46
C ILE A 11 17.10 55.18 2.23
N PHE A 12 17.89 54.07 2.30
CA PHE A 12 17.76 52.97 1.37
C PHE A 12 16.45 52.21 1.67
N CYS A 13 15.40 52.56 0.94
CA CYS A 13 14.22 51.68 0.89
C CYS A 13 14.60 50.40 0.15
N PHE A 14 14.94 49.34 0.93
CA PHE A 14 14.95 47.97 0.39
C PHE A 14 13.49 47.62 0.03
N ASN A 15 13.07 47.92 -1.18
CA ASN A 15 11.93 47.23 -1.77
C ASN A 15 12.31 45.76 -1.90
N ASN A 16 11.88 44.96 -0.93
CA ASN A 16 11.78 43.50 -1.11
C ASN A 16 10.77 43.28 -2.23
N LEU A 17 11.23 43.24 -3.49
CA LEU A 17 10.52 42.67 -4.60
C LEU A 17 10.37 41.18 -4.31
N ILE A 18 9.33 40.81 -3.54
CA ILE A 18 8.87 39.44 -3.50
C ILE A 18 8.49 39.12 -4.93
N ALA A 19 9.32 38.33 -5.62
CA ALA A 19 9.08 37.95 -7.00
C ALA A 19 7.68 37.35 -7.10
N GLN A 20 6.80 38.04 -7.77
CA GLN A 20 5.39 37.67 -7.87
C GLN A 20 5.29 36.36 -8.66
N ILE A 21 4.72 35.34 -8.06
CA ILE A 21 4.43 34.07 -8.77
C ILE A 21 3.27 34.30 -9.75
N SER A 22 3.35 33.68 -10.93
CA SER A 22 2.30 33.78 -11.96
C SER A 22 1.01 33.08 -11.50
N ASP A 23 -0.13 33.49 -12.07
CA ASP A 23 -1.42 32.87 -11.76
C ASP A 23 -1.47 31.37 -12.10
N SER A 24 -0.73 30.93 -13.14
CA SER A 24 -0.61 29.52 -13.49
C SER A 24 0.12 28.72 -12.40
N ILE A 25 1.19 29.28 -11.81
CA ILE A 25 1.91 28.65 -10.70
C ILE A 25 1.07 28.66 -9.43
N LYS A 26 0.34 29.74 -9.14
CA LYS A 26 -0.62 29.76 -8.03
C LYS A 26 -1.65 28.66 -8.20
N SER A 27 -2.29 28.57 -9.36
CA SER A 27 -3.29 27.53 -9.65
C SER A 27 -2.73 26.10 -9.49
N TYR A 28 -1.46 25.88 -9.88
CA TYR A 28 -0.79 24.59 -9.69
C TYR A 28 -0.63 24.24 -8.21
N ILE A 29 -0.15 25.18 -7.39
CA ILE A 29 0.03 25.00 -5.95
C ILE A 29 -1.33 24.82 -5.25
N ASP A 30 -2.30 25.69 -5.56
CA ASP A 30 -3.63 25.64 -4.96
C ASP A 30 -4.38 24.35 -5.29
N SER A 31 -4.26 23.86 -6.53
CA SER A 31 -4.85 22.58 -6.93
C SER A 31 -4.28 21.42 -6.11
N ALA A 32 -2.95 21.38 -5.95
CA ALA A 32 -2.30 20.36 -5.13
C ALA A 32 -2.73 20.43 -3.64
N ILE A 33 -2.71 21.64 -3.07
CA ILE A 33 -3.12 21.89 -1.66
C ILE A 33 -4.59 21.52 -1.46
N TYR A 34 -5.48 21.93 -2.37
CA TYR A 34 -6.90 21.58 -2.29
C TYR A 34 -7.14 20.06 -2.26
N LEU A 35 -6.46 19.32 -3.13
CA LEU A 35 -6.56 17.86 -3.16
C LEU A 35 -6.01 17.24 -1.85
N MET A 36 -4.87 17.69 -1.37
CA MET A 36 -4.30 17.24 -0.10
C MET A 36 -5.23 17.54 1.08
N GLN A 37 -5.78 18.77 1.13
CA GLN A 37 -6.69 19.21 2.18
C GLN A 37 -8.00 18.43 2.18
N THR A 38 -8.57 18.14 1.01
CA THR A 38 -9.91 17.54 0.89
C THR A 38 -9.90 16.02 0.87
N LYS A 39 -8.87 15.40 0.27
CA LYS A 39 -8.82 13.96 0.04
C LYS A 39 -7.95 13.18 1.03
N SER A 40 -6.85 13.78 1.53
CA SER A 40 -5.91 13.05 2.36
C SER A 40 -6.49 12.63 3.70
N LEU A 41 -6.20 11.41 4.10
CA LEU A 41 -6.46 10.86 5.43
C LEU A 41 -5.82 11.72 6.55
N TYR A 42 -4.71 12.38 6.25
CA TYR A 42 -3.91 13.17 7.19
C TYR A 42 -4.15 14.68 7.12
N GLY A 43 -5.01 15.13 6.20
CA GLY A 43 -5.21 16.57 5.92
C GLY A 43 -6.08 17.33 6.94
N LYS A 44 -6.75 16.65 7.89
CA LYS A 44 -7.82 17.25 8.70
C LYS A 44 -7.36 18.33 9.67
N ASN A 45 -6.20 18.17 10.32
CA ASN A 45 -5.77 19.02 11.45
C ASN A 45 -4.54 19.87 11.10
N LEU A 46 -4.34 20.19 9.83
CA LEU A 46 -3.22 21.02 9.39
C LEU A 46 -3.67 22.46 9.18
N ASP A 47 -2.78 23.40 9.47
CA ASP A 47 -2.98 24.82 9.14
C ASP A 47 -2.70 25.07 7.66
N TRP A 48 -3.74 24.90 6.86
CA TRP A 48 -3.64 25.04 5.40
C TRP A 48 -3.38 26.45 4.92
N LEU A 49 -3.70 27.48 5.71
CA LEU A 49 -3.34 28.86 5.39
C LEU A 49 -1.83 29.05 5.48
N GLN A 50 -1.24 28.66 6.62
CA GLN A 50 0.21 28.74 6.82
C GLN A 50 0.97 27.87 5.79
N ILE A 51 0.46 26.67 5.49
CA ILE A 51 1.07 25.77 4.48
C ILE A 51 1.05 26.43 3.11
N ARG A 52 -0.06 27.06 2.69
CA ARG A 52 -0.20 27.76 1.40
C ARG A 52 0.76 28.93 1.31
N ASP A 53 0.81 29.79 2.32
CA ASP A 53 1.71 30.95 2.35
C ASP A 53 3.18 30.52 2.25
N SER A 54 3.56 29.49 2.99
CA SER A 54 4.90 28.90 2.92
C SER A 54 5.20 28.29 1.56
N ALA A 55 4.22 27.64 0.92
CA ALA A 55 4.37 27.07 -0.41
C ALA A 55 4.57 28.19 -1.46
N TYR A 56 3.82 29.30 -1.35
CA TYR A 56 4.01 30.47 -2.23
C TYR A 56 5.40 31.09 -2.07
N MET A 57 5.88 31.23 -0.84
CA MET A 57 7.25 31.71 -0.60
C MET A 57 8.31 30.80 -1.24
N LYS A 58 8.10 29.47 -1.18
CA LYS A 58 9.01 28.50 -1.83
C LYS A 58 8.96 28.52 -3.35
N ALA A 59 7.86 29.00 -3.94
CA ALA A 59 7.70 29.16 -5.38
C ALA A 59 8.09 30.57 -5.86
N ALA A 60 8.54 31.48 -4.99
CA ALA A 60 8.91 32.84 -5.36
C ALA A 60 9.98 32.82 -6.48
N GLY A 61 9.71 33.50 -7.58
CA GLY A 61 10.59 33.54 -8.76
C GLY A 61 10.53 32.32 -9.68
N ALA A 62 9.71 31.30 -9.36
CA ALA A 62 9.51 30.16 -10.25
C ALA A 62 8.85 30.61 -11.57
N LYS A 63 9.38 30.13 -12.70
CA LYS A 63 8.93 30.47 -14.06
C LYS A 63 8.09 29.36 -14.69
N ASP A 64 8.15 28.13 -14.13
CA ASP A 64 7.46 26.95 -14.62
C ASP A 64 7.08 26.00 -13.46
N TYR A 65 6.33 24.95 -13.76
CA TYR A 65 5.90 23.97 -12.77
C TYR A 65 7.04 23.16 -12.16
N LYS A 66 8.14 22.92 -12.90
CA LYS A 66 9.31 22.22 -12.42
C LYS A 66 10.01 23.02 -11.31
N GLN A 67 10.16 24.34 -11.53
CA GLN A 67 10.71 25.25 -10.52
C GLN A 67 9.77 25.44 -9.32
N ALA A 68 8.44 25.33 -9.53
CA ALA A 68 7.44 25.40 -8.47
C ALA A 68 7.24 24.08 -7.70
N PHE A 69 7.78 22.96 -8.19
CA PHE A 69 7.61 21.65 -7.56
C PHE A 69 8.01 21.61 -6.08
N PRO A 70 9.11 22.26 -5.61
CA PRO A 70 9.45 22.31 -4.19
C PRO A 70 8.34 22.84 -3.27
N ALA A 71 7.46 23.69 -3.79
CA ALA A 71 6.32 24.22 -3.04
C ALA A 71 5.26 23.16 -2.76
N ILE A 72 4.89 22.35 -3.77
CA ILE A 72 3.92 21.28 -3.57
C ILE A 72 4.54 20.08 -2.81
N ALA A 73 5.84 19.82 -2.98
CA ALA A 73 6.57 18.84 -2.19
C ALA A 73 6.59 19.22 -0.69
N TYR A 74 6.80 20.50 -0.37
CA TYR A 74 6.69 21.01 0.99
C TYR A 74 5.29 20.81 1.57
N ALA A 75 4.23 21.17 0.82
CA ALA A 75 2.85 20.96 1.27
C ALA A 75 2.56 19.47 1.53
N PHE A 76 3.01 18.58 0.65
CA PHE A 76 2.88 17.13 0.84
C PHE A 76 3.68 16.64 2.06
N GLN A 77 4.85 17.17 2.33
CA GLN A 77 5.66 16.84 3.50
C GLN A 77 4.89 17.05 4.81
N GLN A 78 4.02 18.08 4.88
CA GLN A 78 3.23 18.37 6.08
C GLN A 78 2.20 17.28 6.40
N LEU A 79 1.75 16.51 5.40
CA LEU A 79 0.86 15.36 5.60
C LEU A 79 1.53 14.23 6.39
N LYS A 80 2.86 14.09 6.32
CA LYS A 80 3.61 12.94 6.85
C LYS A 80 3.09 11.60 6.29
N ASP A 81 2.57 11.62 5.07
CA ASP A 81 2.04 10.45 4.38
C ASP A 81 3.17 9.65 3.73
N TYR A 82 3.67 8.65 4.44
CA TYR A 82 4.75 7.78 3.96
C TYR A 82 4.29 6.73 2.93
N HIS A 83 2.98 6.52 2.75
CA HIS A 83 2.44 5.63 1.72
C HIS A 83 2.19 6.38 0.40
N GLY A 84 1.98 7.69 0.50
CA GLY A 84 1.72 8.54 -0.64
C GLY A 84 2.97 9.06 -1.35
N MET A 85 2.74 9.89 -2.35
CA MET A 85 3.76 10.67 -3.04
C MET A 85 3.14 11.85 -3.77
N VAL A 86 3.96 12.86 -4.05
CA VAL A 86 3.66 13.90 -5.03
C VAL A 86 4.68 13.82 -6.15
N ALA A 87 4.23 13.96 -7.41
CA ALA A 87 5.10 13.99 -8.58
C ALA A 87 4.77 15.19 -9.48
N GLY A 88 5.82 15.75 -10.07
CA GLY A 88 5.80 16.69 -11.19
C GLY A 88 6.22 15.98 -12.48
N GLU A 89 6.59 16.76 -13.52
CA GLU A 89 6.95 16.23 -14.84
C GLU A 89 8.13 15.24 -14.78
N ASP A 90 9.23 15.62 -14.11
CA ASP A 90 10.48 14.83 -14.08
C ASP A 90 10.96 14.52 -12.66
N THR A 91 10.14 14.77 -11.66
CA THR A 91 10.55 14.67 -10.25
C THR A 91 9.41 14.19 -9.38
N PHE A 92 9.76 13.62 -8.24
CA PHE A 92 8.78 13.23 -7.23
C PHE A 92 9.33 13.43 -5.82
N TYR A 93 8.43 13.48 -4.85
CA TYR A 93 8.76 13.46 -3.42
C TYR A 93 7.91 12.42 -2.71
N ARG A 94 8.55 11.67 -1.81
CA ARG A 94 7.91 10.77 -0.84
C ARG A 94 8.33 11.14 0.56
N TYR A 95 7.40 11.10 1.49
CA TYR A 95 7.75 11.20 2.90
C TYR A 95 8.47 9.91 3.33
N PRO A 96 9.54 10.00 4.15
CA PRO A 96 10.29 8.81 4.58
C PRO A 96 9.39 7.78 5.28
N PRO A 97 9.54 6.48 4.96
CA PRO A 97 8.77 5.43 5.61
C PRO A 97 9.17 5.26 7.09
N PRO A 98 8.28 4.69 7.93
CA PRO A 98 8.54 4.49 9.35
C PRO A 98 9.59 3.41 9.63
N VAL A 99 10.00 2.65 8.61
CA VAL A 99 10.99 1.58 8.70
C VAL A 99 12.11 1.78 7.69
N ASN A 100 13.34 1.48 8.08
CA ASN A 100 14.46 1.39 7.15
C ASN A 100 14.48 0.00 6.50
N PHE A 101 13.98 -0.10 5.27
CA PHE A 101 13.93 -1.38 4.55
C PHE A 101 15.31 -2.03 4.36
N ASN A 102 16.39 -1.25 4.28
CA ASN A 102 17.74 -1.80 4.16
C ASN A 102 18.19 -2.57 5.42
N GLU A 103 17.62 -2.22 6.58
CA GLU A 103 17.95 -2.85 7.86
C GLU A 103 17.02 -4.02 8.18
N VAL A 104 15.72 -3.91 7.87
CA VAL A 104 14.72 -4.90 8.27
C VAL A 104 14.58 -6.07 7.31
N LEU A 105 15.01 -5.92 6.03
CA LEU A 105 14.94 -7.01 5.07
C LEU A 105 16.11 -7.97 5.24
N SER A 106 15.81 -9.27 5.41
CA SER A 106 16.81 -10.32 5.50
C SER A 106 17.63 -10.46 4.21
N PRO A 107 18.86 -11.01 4.27
CA PRO A 107 19.65 -11.33 3.09
C PRO A 107 18.89 -12.24 2.10
N GLY A 108 18.10 -13.20 2.61
CA GLY A 108 17.27 -14.09 1.80
C GLY A 108 16.22 -13.33 1.00
N ILE A 109 15.51 -12.37 1.61
CA ILE A 109 14.55 -11.50 0.92
C ILE A 109 15.26 -10.66 -0.15
N LYS A 110 16.37 -10.01 0.18
CA LYS A 110 17.14 -9.19 -0.77
C LYS A 110 17.58 -10.00 -2.00
N LYS A 111 18.11 -11.22 -1.78
CA LYS A 111 18.47 -12.14 -2.85
C LYS A 111 17.26 -12.52 -3.71
N GLU A 112 16.13 -12.80 -3.09
CA GLU A 112 14.92 -13.23 -3.78
C GLU A 112 14.30 -12.10 -4.62
N PHE A 113 14.41 -10.83 -4.20
CA PHE A 113 13.98 -9.67 -4.99
C PHE A 113 14.68 -9.55 -6.34
N LEU A 114 15.93 -9.98 -6.45
CA LEU A 114 16.67 -9.97 -7.71
C LEU A 114 16.04 -10.87 -8.78
N LYS A 115 15.25 -11.88 -8.37
CA LYS A 115 14.56 -12.80 -9.29
C LYS A 115 13.22 -12.23 -9.80
N GLY A 116 12.81 -11.04 -9.34
CA GLY A 116 11.57 -10.38 -9.71
C GLY A 116 10.30 -10.98 -9.10
N PRO A 117 9.16 -10.28 -9.22
CA PRO A 117 7.88 -10.74 -8.68
C PRO A 117 7.35 -11.93 -9.48
N ARG A 118 7.11 -13.07 -8.80
CA ARG A 118 6.60 -14.29 -9.43
C ARG A 118 5.73 -15.11 -8.49
N ILE A 119 4.74 -15.80 -9.05
CA ILE A 119 3.99 -16.85 -8.38
C ILE A 119 4.91 -18.06 -8.25
N VAL A 120 4.95 -18.65 -7.05
CA VAL A 120 5.69 -19.90 -6.78
C VAL A 120 4.74 -20.89 -6.13
N THR A 121 4.74 -22.11 -6.63
CA THR A 121 3.94 -23.23 -6.11
C THR A 121 4.85 -24.37 -5.71
N ALA A 122 4.53 -25.04 -4.62
CA ALA A 122 5.22 -26.26 -4.19
C ALA A 122 4.28 -27.16 -3.39
N PHE A 123 4.68 -28.42 -3.22
CA PHE A 123 4.13 -29.33 -2.22
C PHE A 123 5.20 -29.60 -1.17
N LEU A 124 4.83 -29.40 0.08
CA LEU A 124 5.71 -29.54 1.25
C LEU A 124 5.31 -30.76 2.06
N PRO A 125 6.17 -31.23 3.00
CA PRO A 125 5.87 -32.37 3.85
C PRO A 125 4.52 -32.26 4.57
N GLY A 126 3.79 -33.39 4.70
CA GLY A 126 2.47 -33.43 5.30
C GLY A 126 1.31 -33.09 4.36
N SER A 127 1.51 -33.18 3.04
CA SER A 127 0.52 -32.79 2.02
C SER A 127 0.09 -31.32 2.15
N VAL A 128 1.05 -30.45 2.47
CA VAL A 128 0.85 -29.00 2.58
C VAL A 128 1.12 -28.37 1.21
N ALA A 129 0.12 -27.71 0.62
CA ALA A 129 0.32 -26.88 -0.55
C ALA A 129 1.02 -25.57 -0.17
N TYR A 130 1.85 -25.03 -1.05
CA TYR A 130 2.50 -23.74 -0.88
C TYR A 130 2.23 -22.89 -2.11
N LEU A 131 1.76 -21.66 -1.86
CA LEU A 131 1.51 -20.66 -2.89
C LEU A 131 2.10 -19.31 -2.45
N ARG A 132 3.09 -18.81 -3.18
CA ARG A 132 3.56 -17.44 -3.03
C ARG A 132 2.75 -16.51 -3.91
N VAL A 133 2.20 -15.45 -3.31
CA VAL A 133 1.45 -14.39 -4.00
C VAL A 133 2.34 -13.15 -4.08
N PRO A 134 2.84 -12.79 -5.28
CA PRO A 134 3.69 -11.61 -5.44
C PRO A 134 2.86 -10.32 -5.41
N GLY A 135 3.53 -9.18 -5.28
CA GLY A 135 2.93 -7.87 -5.58
C GLY A 135 2.52 -7.76 -7.05
N MET A 136 1.42 -7.05 -7.32
CA MET A 136 0.82 -6.93 -8.65
C MET A 136 0.56 -5.46 -9.01
N ASN A 137 1.60 -4.74 -9.42
CA ASN A 137 1.48 -3.33 -9.81
C ASN A 137 0.95 -3.20 -11.26
N VAL A 138 -0.35 -3.41 -11.42
CA VAL A 138 -1.07 -3.37 -12.70
C VAL A 138 -2.33 -2.53 -12.58
N THR A 139 -2.65 -1.76 -13.63
CA THR A 139 -3.81 -0.85 -13.67
C THR A 139 -4.71 -1.10 -14.88
N ARG A 140 -4.15 -1.61 -16.01
CA ARG A 140 -4.94 -1.92 -17.19
C ARG A 140 -5.80 -3.16 -16.92
N GLN A 141 -7.08 -3.12 -17.31
CA GLN A 141 -8.04 -4.21 -17.08
C GLN A 141 -7.50 -5.57 -17.55
N LYS A 142 -6.97 -5.62 -18.77
CA LYS A 142 -6.39 -6.85 -19.33
C LYS A 142 -5.29 -7.43 -18.44
N ASP A 143 -4.38 -6.59 -17.92
CA ASP A 143 -3.28 -7.05 -17.06
C ASP A 143 -3.80 -7.54 -15.70
N MET A 144 -4.84 -6.88 -15.15
CA MET A 144 -5.51 -7.32 -13.93
C MET A 144 -6.15 -8.69 -14.11
N ASP A 145 -6.88 -8.89 -15.21
CA ASP A 145 -7.52 -10.16 -15.54
C ASP A 145 -6.47 -11.27 -15.74
N ASP A 146 -5.40 -11.01 -16.50
CA ASP A 146 -4.32 -11.96 -16.77
C ASP A 146 -3.61 -12.37 -15.48
N ARG A 147 -3.34 -11.41 -14.54
CA ARG A 147 -2.71 -11.71 -13.25
C ARG A 147 -3.63 -12.51 -12.33
N ALA A 148 -4.92 -12.14 -12.27
CA ALA A 148 -5.92 -12.88 -11.49
C ALA A 148 -6.05 -14.33 -11.99
N ASN A 149 -6.16 -14.53 -13.30
CA ASN A 149 -6.28 -15.86 -13.88
C ASN A 149 -5.02 -16.70 -13.64
N LYS A 150 -3.82 -16.16 -13.86
CA LYS A 150 -2.56 -16.87 -13.61
C LYS A 150 -2.43 -17.32 -12.16
N LEU A 151 -2.84 -16.47 -11.21
CA LEU A 151 -2.82 -16.83 -9.79
C LEU A 151 -3.90 -17.87 -9.47
N ARG A 152 -5.11 -17.73 -10.03
CA ARG A 152 -6.21 -18.69 -9.88
C ARG A 152 -5.83 -20.06 -10.43
N ASP A 153 -5.23 -20.12 -11.61
CA ASP A 153 -4.78 -21.38 -12.22
C ASP A 153 -3.73 -22.08 -11.36
N SER A 154 -2.79 -21.31 -10.80
CA SER A 154 -1.78 -21.84 -9.87
C SER A 154 -2.42 -22.40 -8.59
N LEU A 155 -3.41 -21.71 -8.03
CA LEU A 155 -4.15 -22.20 -6.87
C LEU A 155 -4.95 -23.46 -7.23
N CYS A 156 -5.69 -23.46 -8.34
CA CYS A 156 -6.49 -24.61 -8.77
C CYS A 156 -5.62 -25.85 -9.03
N MET A 157 -4.45 -25.68 -9.64
CA MET A 157 -3.48 -26.76 -9.82
C MET A 157 -3.05 -27.39 -8.47
N LEU A 158 -2.86 -26.57 -7.43
CA LEU A 158 -2.56 -27.07 -6.10
C LEU A 158 -3.75 -27.78 -5.46
N LEU A 159 -4.96 -27.17 -5.54
CA LEU A 159 -6.18 -27.72 -4.93
C LEU A 159 -6.63 -29.04 -5.57
N ASN A 160 -6.43 -29.22 -6.88
CA ASN A 160 -6.75 -30.46 -7.60
C ASN A 160 -5.94 -31.68 -7.11
N ARG A 161 -4.85 -31.43 -6.38
CA ARG A 161 -4.06 -32.51 -5.74
C ARG A 161 -4.55 -32.82 -4.31
N ASN A 162 -5.71 -32.28 -3.90
CA ASN A 162 -6.33 -32.50 -2.59
C ASN A 162 -5.38 -32.30 -1.39
N PRO A 163 -4.75 -31.12 -1.24
CA PRO A 163 -3.88 -30.86 -0.12
C PRO A 163 -4.66 -30.87 1.18
N LYS A 164 -4.03 -31.29 2.30
CA LYS A 164 -4.62 -31.22 3.63
C LYS A 164 -4.72 -29.79 4.15
N SER A 165 -3.82 -28.93 3.72
CA SER A 165 -3.71 -27.52 4.14
C SER A 165 -2.87 -26.73 3.14
N ILE A 166 -2.85 -25.40 3.30
CA ILE A 166 -2.11 -24.51 2.39
C ILE A 166 -1.35 -23.42 3.15
N ILE A 167 -0.17 -23.08 2.65
CA ILE A 167 0.60 -21.90 3.03
C ILE A 167 0.41 -20.84 1.92
N ILE A 168 0.01 -19.64 2.32
CA ILE A 168 -0.01 -18.45 1.46
C ILE A 168 1.15 -17.54 1.90
N ASP A 169 2.18 -17.48 1.07
CA ASP A 169 3.38 -16.68 1.38
C ASP A 169 3.28 -15.28 0.75
N LEU A 170 3.13 -14.27 1.61
CA LEU A 170 3.06 -12.85 1.26
C LEU A 170 4.37 -12.10 1.58
N ARG A 171 5.42 -12.76 2.06
CA ARG A 171 6.68 -12.11 2.44
C ARG A 171 7.37 -11.36 1.28
N MET A 172 7.05 -11.72 0.03
CA MET A 172 7.54 -11.03 -1.17
C MET A 172 6.46 -10.17 -1.85
N ASN A 173 5.35 -9.87 -1.13
CA ASN A 173 4.25 -9.10 -1.69
C ASN A 173 4.39 -7.61 -1.35
N THR A 174 4.96 -6.85 -2.26
CA THR A 174 5.16 -5.40 -2.13
C THR A 174 3.93 -4.55 -2.45
N GLY A 175 2.76 -5.18 -2.56
CA GLY A 175 1.50 -4.48 -2.85
C GLY A 175 1.18 -4.34 -4.34
N GLY A 176 0.53 -3.27 -4.69
CA GLY A 176 -0.02 -2.99 -6.02
C GLY A 176 -1.55 -3.08 -6.03
N ASN A 177 -2.15 -3.65 -7.07
CA ASN A 177 -3.60 -3.77 -7.17
C ASN A 177 -4.11 -5.00 -6.39
N SER A 178 -5.03 -4.78 -5.44
CA SER A 178 -5.60 -5.85 -4.62
C SER A 178 -6.57 -6.76 -5.39
N ALA A 179 -7.26 -6.24 -6.43
CA ALA A 179 -8.29 -6.99 -7.13
C ALA A 179 -7.80 -8.30 -7.75
N PRO A 180 -6.69 -8.35 -8.52
CA PRO A 180 -6.17 -9.60 -9.05
C PRO A 180 -5.64 -10.54 -7.96
N MET A 181 -5.06 -10.01 -6.87
CA MET A 181 -4.54 -10.83 -5.77
C MET A 181 -5.66 -11.52 -4.99
N VAL A 182 -6.66 -10.74 -4.53
CA VAL A 182 -7.80 -11.25 -3.78
C VAL A 182 -8.63 -12.21 -4.64
N SER A 183 -8.95 -11.82 -5.88
CA SER A 183 -9.74 -12.65 -6.77
C SER A 183 -8.99 -13.91 -7.22
N GLY A 184 -7.67 -13.83 -7.39
CA GLY A 184 -6.85 -15.00 -7.76
C GLY A 184 -6.90 -16.12 -6.71
N ILE A 185 -6.91 -15.76 -5.42
CA ILE A 185 -7.04 -16.74 -4.33
C ILE A 185 -8.46 -16.82 -3.75
N GLY A 186 -9.44 -16.28 -4.45
CA GLY A 186 -10.85 -16.21 -4.02
C GLY A 186 -11.45 -17.48 -3.43
N PRO A 187 -11.17 -18.69 -3.96
CA PRO A 187 -11.64 -19.95 -3.37
C PRO A 187 -11.24 -20.21 -1.93
N LEU A 188 -10.19 -19.53 -1.42
CA LEU A 188 -9.74 -19.67 -0.03
C LEU A 188 -10.57 -18.83 0.95
N PHE A 189 -11.43 -17.93 0.48
CA PHE A 189 -12.30 -17.13 1.33
C PHE A 189 -13.62 -17.85 1.57
N HIS A 190 -13.91 -18.13 2.84
CA HIS A 190 -15.21 -18.67 3.29
C HIS A 190 -16.20 -17.57 3.67
N ILE A 191 -15.77 -16.31 3.56
CA ILE A 191 -16.58 -15.11 3.85
C ILE A 191 -16.71 -14.27 2.59
N SER A 192 -17.87 -13.67 2.38
CA SER A 192 -18.12 -12.75 1.26
C SER A 192 -17.86 -11.28 1.63
N LEU A 193 -17.98 -10.93 2.91
CA LEU A 193 -17.68 -9.60 3.42
C LEU A 193 -16.23 -9.58 3.94
N LEU A 194 -15.36 -8.81 3.27
CA LEU A 194 -13.94 -8.71 3.64
C LEU A 194 -13.67 -7.56 4.62
N GLY A 195 -14.47 -6.50 4.57
CA GLY A 195 -14.27 -5.35 5.44
C GLY A 195 -14.88 -4.06 4.90
N TYR A 196 -14.32 -2.95 5.38
CA TYR A 196 -14.78 -1.61 5.04
C TYR A 196 -13.58 -0.66 4.90
N GLY A 197 -13.74 0.36 4.05
CA GLY A 197 -12.93 1.57 4.16
C GLY A 197 -13.40 2.40 5.35
N VAL A 198 -12.49 3.16 5.96
CA VAL A 198 -12.83 4.11 7.03
C VAL A 198 -12.18 5.45 6.71
N ASP A 199 -12.99 6.49 6.56
CA ASP A 199 -12.51 7.82 6.22
C ASP A 199 -11.74 8.49 7.38
N ARG A 200 -11.22 9.70 7.13
CA ARG A 200 -10.49 10.49 8.13
C ARG A 200 -11.36 10.96 9.32
N ASN A 201 -12.68 10.92 9.20
CA ASN A 201 -13.62 11.26 10.25
C ASN A 201 -14.05 10.04 11.09
N GLY A 202 -13.62 8.83 10.68
CA GLY A 202 -14.01 7.57 11.33
C GLY A 202 -15.30 6.98 10.77
N ASN A 203 -15.87 7.53 9.69
CA ASN A 203 -17.06 6.99 9.07
C ASN A 203 -16.71 5.74 8.25
N PHE A 204 -17.51 4.70 8.41
CA PHE A 204 -17.40 3.50 7.58
C PHE A 204 -17.97 3.78 6.19
N LEU A 205 -17.15 3.49 5.20
CA LEU A 205 -17.48 3.59 3.78
C LEU A 205 -18.09 2.26 3.26
N GLY A 206 -18.31 2.19 1.96
CA GLY A 206 -18.85 1.00 1.29
C GLY A 206 -18.14 -0.30 1.69
N ALA A 207 -18.91 -1.38 1.79
CA ALA A 207 -18.40 -2.70 2.15
C ALA A 207 -17.56 -3.30 1.02
N VAL A 208 -16.41 -3.85 1.35
CA VAL A 208 -15.56 -4.63 0.45
C VAL A 208 -16.05 -6.06 0.42
N LYS A 209 -16.55 -6.51 -0.73
CA LYS A 209 -17.25 -7.81 -0.87
C LYS A 209 -16.67 -8.68 -1.98
N LEU A 210 -16.85 -9.98 -1.80
CA LEU A 210 -16.64 -10.99 -2.84
C LEU A 210 -17.99 -11.53 -3.38
N LYS A 211 -18.02 -11.80 -4.66
CA LYS A 211 -19.05 -12.61 -5.31
C LYS A 211 -18.37 -13.72 -6.10
N GLU A 212 -18.68 -14.97 -5.76
CA GLU A 212 -18.06 -16.17 -6.38
C GLU A 212 -16.51 -16.11 -6.34
N GLY A 213 -15.96 -15.65 -5.20
CA GLY A 213 -14.52 -15.52 -5.00
C GLY A 213 -13.85 -14.43 -5.86
N VAL A 214 -14.61 -13.45 -6.37
CA VAL A 214 -14.11 -12.30 -7.13
C VAL A 214 -14.47 -11.01 -6.41
N LEU A 215 -13.50 -10.11 -6.29
CA LEU A 215 -13.67 -8.82 -5.63
C LEU A 215 -14.62 -7.93 -6.43
N LEU A 216 -15.53 -7.26 -5.72
CA LEU A 216 -16.48 -6.31 -6.30
C LEU A 216 -16.00 -4.87 -6.12
N ASP A 217 -16.32 -4.02 -7.09
CA ASP A 217 -16.24 -2.56 -6.96
C ASP A 217 -17.41 -2.00 -6.12
N GLU A 218 -17.46 -0.69 -5.96
CA GLU A 218 -18.50 0.03 -5.21
C GLU A 218 -19.90 -0.14 -5.79
N ASN A 219 -20.03 -0.44 -7.08
CA ASN A 219 -21.29 -0.66 -7.80
C ASN A 219 -21.71 -2.14 -7.79
N GLY A 220 -20.94 -3.02 -7.14
CA GLY A 220 -21.19 -4.46 -7.07
C GLY A 220 -20.77 -5.23 -8.34
N LYS A 221 -20.00 -4.62 -9.23
CA LYS A 221 -19.46 -5.27 -10.43
C LYS A 221 -18.15 -5.98 -10.09
N LYS A 222 -17.91 -7.14 -10.68
CA LYS A 222 -16.64 -7.86 -10.55
C LYS A 222 -15.49 -7.01 -11.13
N MET A 223 -14.45 -6.80 -10.34
CA MET A 223 -13.29 -5.98 -10.73
C MET A 223 -12.37 -6.67 -11.73
N VAL A 224 -12.43 -7.99 -11.82
CA VAL A 224 -11.63 -8.79 -12.77
C VAL A 224 -12.48 -9.94 -13.33
N VAL A 225 -12.10 -10.41 -14.51
CA VAL A 225 -12.67 -11.60 -15.13
C VAL A 225 -11.79 -12.80 -14.78
N VAL A 226 -12.33 -13.73 -14.00
CA VAL A 226 -11.69 -15.01 -13.68
C VAL A 226 -12.38 -16.13 -14.46
N LYS A 227 -11.61 -16.86 -15.27
CA LYS A 227 -12.12 -17.88 -16.20
C LYS A 227 -12.21 -19.26 -15.54
N ASN A 228 -11.21 -19.62 -14.74
CA ASN A 228 -11.14 -20.93 -14.10
C ASN A 228 -11.84 -20.89 -12.73
N SER A 229 -12.59 -21.94 -12.43
CA SER A 229 -13.20 -22.14 -11.12
C SER A 229 -12.67 -23.42 -10.51
N CYS A 230 -12.17 -23.36 -9.30
CA CYS A 230 -11.94 -24.51 -8.45
C CYS A 230 -12.62 -24.27 -7.11
N SER A 231 -13.18 -25.31 -6.53
CA SER A 231 -13.85 -25.24 -5.24
C SER A 231 -13.06 -26.04 -4.21
N ILE A 232 -13.11 -25.57 -2.98
CA ILE A 232 -12.65 -26.33 -1.83
C ILE A 232 -13.88 -27.05 -1.26
N THR A 233 -13.93 -28.36 -1.35
CA THR A 233 -15.07 -29.18 -0.88
C THR A 233 -15.14 -29.28 0.65
N LYS A 234 -14.02 -28.99 1.32
CA LYS A 234 -13.91 -28.95 2.79
C LYS A 234 -13.03 -27.79 3.23
N THR A 235 -13.35 -27.19 4.36
CA THR A 235 -12.49 -26.15 4.95
C THR A 235 -11.12 -26.71 5.27
N ILE A 236 -10.08 -26.15 4.66
CA ILE A 236 -8.67 -26.50 4.95
C ILE A 236 -8.04 -25.42 5.83
N SER A 237 -7.06 -25.79 6.65
CA SER A 237 -6.29 -24.84 7.44
C SER A 237 -5.32 -24.06 6.54
N ILE A 238 -5.21 -22.76 6.78
CA ILE A 238 -4.39 -21.82 5.99
C ILE A 238 -3.36 -21.18 6.92
N ALA A 239 -2.08 -21.28 6.58
CA ALA A 239 -1.03 -20.48 7.19
C ALA A 239 -0.66 -19.33 6.25
N VAL A 240 -0.68 -18.10 6.75
CA VAL A 240 -0.28 -16.91 6.00
C VAL A 240 1.08 -16.45 6.50
N LEU A 241 2.06 -16.30 5.62
CA LEU A 241 3.39 -15.81 5.97
C LEU A 241 3.50 -14.33 5.59
N ILE A 242 3.89 -13.51 6.55
CA ILE A 242 4.09 -12.06 6.39
C ILE A 242 5.47 -11.63 6.91
N GLY A 243 5.91 -10.46 6.48
CA GLY A 243 7.17 -9.88 6.93
C GLY A 243 7.31 -8.41 6.55
N PRO A 244 8.50 -7.83 6.76
CA PRO A 244 8.75 -6.40 6.50
C PRO A 244 8.54 -5.98 5.04
N SER A 245 8.60 -6.91 4.08
CA SER A 245 8.31 -6.65 2.66
C SER A 245 6.88 -6.98 2.23
N THR A 246 6.01 -7.39 3.16
CA THR A 246 4.56 -7.45 2.93
C THR A 246 4.00 -6.04 3.08
N VAL A 247 3.71 -5.36 1.98
CA VAL A 247 3.42 -3.91 1.95
C VAL A 247 2.09 -3.63 1.25
N SER A 248 1.35 -2.60 1.69
CA SER A 248 0.18 -2.05 1.00
C SER A 248 -0.90 -3.11 0.75
N SER A 249 -1.28 -3.38 -0.50
CA SER A 249 -2.28 -4.41 -0.83
C SER A 249 -1.89 -5.83 -0.37
N GLY A 250 -0.60 -6.10 -0.14
CA GLY A 250 -0.13 -7.33 0.53
C GLY A 250 -0.58 -7.40 1.99
N GLU A 251 -0.51 -6.27 2.71
CA GLU A 251 -1.01 -6.15 4.09
C GLU A 251 -2.53 -6.27 4.13
N ILE A 252 -3.22 -5.62 3.19
CA ILE A 252 -4.69 -5.70 3.06
C ILE A 252 -5.12 -7.16 2.82
N LEU A 253 -4.44 -7.88 1.93
CA LEU A 253 -4.70 -9.29 1.68
C LEU A 253 -4.47 -10.15 2.92
N ALA A 254 -3.37 -9.91 3.67
CA ALA A 254 -3.11 -10.58 4.93
C ALA A 254 -4.19 -10.30 5.98
N ALA A 255 -4.66 -9.05 6.09
CA ALA A 255 -5.74 -8.64 6.98
C ALA A 255 -7.06 -9.34 6.62
N TYR A 256 -7.42 -9.43 5.35
CA TYR A 256 -8.62 -10.13 4.90
C TYR A 256 -8.56 -11.64 5.16
N LEU A 257 -7.39 -12.25 5.01
CA LEU A 257 -7.23 -13.68 5.33
C LEU A 257 -7.28 -13.92 6.85
N LYS A 258 -6.61 -13.08 7.63
CA LYS A 258 -6.44 -13.25 9.09
C LYS A 258 -7.76 -13.33 9.86
N GLN A 259 -8.81 -12.67 9.41
CA GLN A 259 -10.11 -12.66 10.10
C GLN A 259 -10.89 -13.99 10.02
N GLN A 260 -10.45 -14.93 9.18
CA GLN A 260 -11.10 -16.24 9.02
C GLN A 260 -10.62 -17.22 10.13
N GLY A 261 -11.55 -18.02 10.67
CA GLY A 261 -11.26 -18.92 11.81
C GLY A 261 -10.31 -20.08 11.49
N ASN A 262 -10.13 -20.41 10.21
CA ASN A 262 -9.21 -21.47 9.75
C ASN A 262 -7.83 -20.92 9.35
N VAL A 263 -7.54 -19.64 9.60
CA VAL A 263 -6.28 -18.96 9.23
C VAL A 263 -5.43 -18.69 10.47
N LYS A 264 -4.11 -18.83 10.33
CA LYS A 264 -3.11 -18.35 11.27
C LYS A 264 -1.96 -17.67 10.56
N VAL A 265 -1.50 -16.56 11.11
CA VAL A 265 -0.48 -15.69 10.49
C VAL A 265 0.87 -15.88 11.21
N PHE A 266 1.94 -16.06 10.42
CA PHE A 266 3.30 -16.33 10.88
C PHE A 266 4.29 -15.31 10.31
N GLY A 267 5.40 -15.09 11.02
CA GLY A 267 6.51 -14.26 10.53
C GLY A 267 6.73 -13.02 11.36
N GLN A 268 6.95 -11.88 10.71
CA GLN A 268 7.21 -10.60 11.37
C GLN A 268 6.09 -9.60 11.06
N PRO A 269 5.88 -8.58 11.91
CA PRO A 269 4.93 -7.52 11.62
C PRO A 269 5.22 -6.85 10.28
N THR A 270 4.17 -6.44 9.60
CA THR A 270 4.28 -5.65 8.37
C THR A 270 4.65 -4.20 8.68
N PRO A 271 5.12 -3.39 7.70
CA PRO A 271 5.68 -2.07 7.99
C PRO A 271 4.64 -0.96 8.23
N GLY A 272 3.35 -1.19 7.99
CA GLY A 272 2.31 -0.22 8.33
C GLY A 272 1.74 0.59 7.16
N PHE A 273 1.64 -0.01 5.98
CA PHE A 273 1.01 0.57 4.78
C PHE A 273 -0.39 -0.04 4.51
N CYS A 274 -1.04 -0.59 5.53
CA CYS A 274 -2.36 -1.24 5.42
C CYS A 274 -3.50 -0.20 5.37
N ASN A 275 -3.48 0.62 4.33
CA ASN A 275 -4.50 1.63 4.05
C ASN A 275 -4.70 1.79 2.54
N ALA A 276 -5.86 2.33 2.13
CA ALA A 276 -6.15 2.57 0.73
C ALA A 276 -5.52 3.90 0.26
N THR A 277 -5.02 3.90 -0.97
CA THR A 277 -4.49 5.08 -1.64
C THR A 277 -5.30 5.39 -2.90
N GLU A 278 -5.38 6.69 -3.25
CA GLU A 278 -5.99 7.19 -4.48
C GLU A 278 -4.94 7.98 -5.29
N GLY A 279 -4.81 7.66 -6.57
CA GLY A 279 -3.96 8.39 -7.51
C GLY A 279 -4.75 9.47 -8.24
N ILE A 280 -4.32 10.73 -8.15
CA ILE A 280 -5.04 11.89 -8.68
C ILE A 280 -4.10 12.72 -9.54
N SER A 281 -4.38 12.81 -10.85
CA SER A 281 -3.71 13.76 -11.73
C SER A 281 -4.41 15.11 -11.67
N PHE A 282 -3.63 16.18 -11.71
CA PHE A 282 -4.16 17.55 -11.73
C PHE A 282 -3.40 18.43 -12.74
N MET A 283 -3.98 19.59 -13.08
CA MET A 283 -3.42 20.53 -14.08
C MET A 283 -3.05 19.83 -15.40
N ASN A 284 -3.99 19.05 -15.96
CA ASN A 284 -3.81 18.31 -17.22
C ASN A 284 -2.56 17.41 -17.24
N GLY A 285 -2.29 16.72 -16.11
CA GLY A 285 -1.16 15.80 -15.98
C GLY A 285 0.18 16.44 -15.61
N LYS A 286 0.22 17.76 -15.36
CA LYS A 286 1.42 18.46 -14.89
C LYS A 286 1.80 18.13 -13.46
N GLY A 287 0.86 17.61 -12.68
CA GLY A 287 1.08 17.11 -11.34
C GLY A 287 0.31 15.83 -11.08
N TYR A 288 0.82 15.03 -10.15
CA TYR A 288 0.19 13.79 -9.69
C TYR A 288 0.36 13.65 -8.18
N LEU A 289 -0.70 13.25 -7.52
CA LEU A 289 -0.72 12.90 -6.11
C LEU A 289 -1.16 11.46 -5.95
N LEU A 290 -0.42 10.69 -5.18
CA LEU A 290 -0.89 9.46 -4.57
C LEU A 290 -1.13 9.76 -3.10
N LEU A 291 -2.37 9.73 -2.64
CA LEU A 291 -2.75 10.08 -1.27
C LEU A 291 -3.29 8.86 -0.54
N SER A 292 -2.91 8.67 0.72
CA SER A 292 -3.66 7.82 1.64
C SER A 292 -5.02 8.45 1.89
N VAL A 293 -6.11 7.71 1.57
CA VAL A 293 -7.48 8.24 1.65
C VAL A 293 -8.33 7.56 2.71
N ASN A 294 -8.14 6.26 2.95
CA ASN A 294 -8.96 5.50 3.90
C ASN A 294 -8.11 4.52 4.71
N ARG A 295 -8.45 4.34 5.99
CA ARG A 295 -8.03 3.17 6.78
C ARG A 295 -8.83 1.96 6.36
N ILE A 296 -8.33 0.78 6.74
CA ILE A 296 -9.03 -0.50 6.52
C ILE A 296 -9.63 -0.97 7.84
N ALA A 297 -10.85 -1.49 7.78
CA ALA A 297 -11.47 -2.24 8.87
C ALA A 297 -11.87 -3.64 8.39
N ASP A 298 -11.85 -4.61 9.28
CA ASP A 298 -12.31 -5.96 9.01
C ASP A 298 -13.87 -6.05 8.94
N ALA A 299 -14.40 -7.23 8.65
CA ALA A 299 -15.85 -7.46 8.56
C ALA A 299 -16.58 -7.23 9.90
N ARG A 300 -15.89 -7.26 11.04
CA ARG A 300 -16.41 -6.97 12.38
C ARG A 300 -16.25 -5.50 12.76
N LYS A 301 -15.83 -4.65 11.81
CA LYS A 301 -15.56 -3.21 11.99
C LYS A 301 -14.39 -2.90 12.94
N HIS A 302 -13.48 -3.83 13.14
CA HIS A 302 -12.22 -3.54 13.83
C HIS A 302 -11.28 -2.79 12.89
N VAL A 303 -10.94 -1.54 13.23
CA VAL A 303 -10.10 -0.65 12.41
C VAL A 303 -8.63 -0.92 12.68
N TYR A 304 -7.83 -1.09 11.64
CA TYR A 304 -6.37 -1.23 11.72
C TYR A 304 -5.72 0.14 11.97
N GLN A 305 -5.75 0.60 13.24
CA GLN A 305 -5.31 1.95 13.64
C GLN A 305 -3.84 2.22 13.33
N GLN A 306 -2.97 1.23 13.56
CA GLN A 306 -1.52 1.33 13.27
C GLN A 306 -1.20 0.99 11.82
N MET A 307 -2.21 0.71 10.98
CA MET A 307 -2.06 0.36 9.57
C MET A 307 -1.09 -0.80 9.29
N LEU A 308 -0.87 -1.69 10.24
CA LEU A 308 -0.01 -2.86 10.10
C LEU A 308 -0.73 -4.15 10.51
N VAL A 309 -0.26 -5.26 9.96
CA VAL A 309 -0.72 -6.60 10.32
C VAL A 309 0.33 -7.26 11.22
N ARG A 310 -0.09 -7.68 12.41
CA ARG A 310 0.78 -8.44 13.33
C ARG A 310 0.57 -9.94 13.09
N PRO A 311 1.64 -10.75 13.07
CA PRO A 311 1.51 -12.20 13.03
C PRO A 311 0.92 -12.73 14.36
N ASP A 312 0.28 -13.88 14.29
CA ASP A 312 -0.17 -14.61 15.50
C ASP A 312 0.98 -15.37 16.15
N ILE A 313 1.97 -15.75 15.33
CA ILE A 313 3.22 -16.38 15.78
C ILE A 313 4.37 -15.60 15.15
N THR A 314 5.11 -14.87 15.99
CA THR A 314 6.29 -14.13 15.55
C THR A 314 7.47 -15.06 15.35
N ILE A 315 8.08 -15.02 14.17
CA ILE A 315 9.30 -15.73 13.82
C ILE A 315 10.33 -14.69 13.37
N LYS A 316 11.38 -14.51 14.16
CA LYS A 316 12.53 -13.67 13.80
C LYS A 316 13.63 -14.59 13.29
N SER A 317 13.80 -14.65 12.00
CA SER A 317 14.80 -15.52 11.38
C SER A 317 15.18 -15.00 10.00
N GLU A 318 16.27 -15.52 9.47
CA GLU A 318 16.60 -15.35 8.06
C GLU A 318 15.65 -16.19 7.18
N ASP A 319 15.25 -15.62 6.05
CA ASP A 319 14.37 -16.28 5.09
C ASP A 319 15.21 -17.16 4.15
N ASN A 320 14.79 -18.42 3.95
CA ASN A 320 15.42 -19.35 3.03
C ASN A 320 14.49 -19.71 1.87
N TYR A 321 14.53 -18.93 0.80
CA TYR A 321 13.73 -19.17 -0.40
C TYR A 321 14.30 -20.22 -1.35
N ASP A 322 15.56 -20.63 -1.16
CA ASP A 322 16.19 -21.68 -1.98
C ASP A 322 15.77 -23.08 -1.44
N ASN A 323 15.53 -23.21 -0.13
CA ASN A 323 14.99 -24.44 0.49
C ASN A 323 13.87 -24.10 1.48
N LEU A 324 12.63 -24.17 0.99
CA LEU A 324 11.44 -23.83 1.78
C LEU A 324 11.24 -24.69 3.03
N VAL A 325 11.71 -25.93 3.03
CA VAL A 325 11.56 -26.85 4.20
C VAL A 325 12.52 -26.44 5.33
N GLU A 326 13.64 -25.82 5.00
CA GLU A 326 14.61 -25.28 5.96
C GLU A 326 14.28 -23.84 6.37
N ASP A 327 13.36 -23.17 5.68
CA ASP A 327 12.92 -21.82 6.05
C ASP A 327 12.20 -21.87 7.41
N PRO A 328 12.67 -21.14 8.45
CA PRO A 328 12.11 -21.23 9.79
C PRO A 328 10.63 -20.84 9.87
N THR A 329 10.18 -19.86 9.07
CA THR A 329 8.79 -19.42 9.06
C THR A 329 7.88 -20.45 8.39
N VAL A 330 8.33 -21.03 7.26
CA VAL A 330 7.63 -22.13 6.58
C VAL A 330 7.57 -23.35 7.47
N ASN A 331 8.67 -23.70 8.14
CA ASN A 331 8.74 -24.87 9.04
C ASN A 331 7.77 -24.72 10.23
N ALA A 332 7.70 -23.54 10.85
CA ALA A 332 6.74 -23.26 11.92
C ALA A 332 5.29 -23.39 11.44
N ALA A 333 5.00 -22.90 10.22
CA ALA A 333 3.68 -23.05 9.60
C ALA A 333 3.33 -24.52 9.34
N ILE A 334 4.25 -25.32 8.77
CA ILE A 334 4.06 -26.78 8.54
C ILE A 334 3.76 -27.50 9.86
N LYS A 335 4.51 -27.23 10.92
CA LYS A 335 4.28 -27.84 12.24
C LYS A 335 2.88 -27.58 12.76
N TRP A 336 2.42 -26.34 12.68
CA TRP A 336 1.07 -25.99 13.11
C TRP A 336 -0.01 -26.66 12.23
N LEU A 337 0.13 -26.64 10.90
CA LEU A 337 -0.80 -27.24 9.96
C LEU A 337 -0.94 -28.75 10.19
N ASN A 338 0.17 -29.45 10.41
CA ASN A 338 0.16 -30.89 10.69
C ASN A 338 -0.48 -31.25 12.04
N GLN A 339 -0.40 -30.38 13.05
CA GLN A 339 -1.11 -30.55 14.32
C GLN A 339 -2.63 -30.38 14.17
N LYS A 340 -3.07 -29.44 13.31
CA LYS A 340 -4.49 -29.24 13.01
C LYS A 340 -5.12 -30.37 12.20
N ALA A 341 -4.36 -31.01 11.31
CA ALA A 341 -4.83 -32.12 10.50
C ALA A 341 -5.02 -33.44 11.28
N LYS A 342 -4.51 -33.52 12.54
CA LYS A 342 -4.68 -34.67 13.44
C LYS A 342 -5.90 -34.58 14.38
N LYS A 343 -6.51 -33.38 14.44
CA LYS A 343 -7.74 -33.11 15.20
C LYS A 343 -8.95 -33.12 14.27
#